data_c2f18bbec6f6e0997275e349e69e9a63
#
_entry.id   c2f18bbec6f6e0997275e349e69e9a63
#
_cell.length_a   1.000
_cell.length_b   1.000
_cell.length_c   1.000
_cell.angle_alpha   90.00
_cell.angle_beta   90.00
_cell.angle_gamma   90.00
#
_symmetry.space_group_name_H-M   'P 1'
#
loop_
_entity.id
_entity.type
_entity.pdbx_description
1 polymer ?
#
loop_
_entity_poly.entity_id
_entity_poly.type
_entity_poly.pdbx_seq_one_letter_code
_entity_poly.pdbx_strand_id
1 'polypeptide(L)'
;MNLLSLIATVVMANPTITMNQDQLTTQLGQTLTVESVVSESGPAIAHLNVVSLDGVYVDLEDWTQDVTQPVPAGRETQLDWEFQAVNPGHFAVYVVLIPQNGALVAGPPVHITVSPRQTLDTGGALPVAIAVPALLGAAALIGRLRRAARA
;
A
#
# COMPACT_ATOMS: atom_id res chain seq x y z
N MET A 1 -11.80 48.09 -44.97
CA MET A 1 -11.24 47.68 -43.68
C MET A 1 -11.69 46.26 -43.42
N ASN A 2 -10.84 45.27 -43.69
CA ASN A 2 -11.17 43.86 -43.42
C ASN A 2 -10.75 43.50 -42.01
N LEU A 3 -11.69 43.31 -41.11
CA LEU A 3 -11.44 42.65 -39.81
C LEU A 3 -11.22 41.16 -40.07
N LEU A 4 -9.95 40.73 -40.08
CA LEU A 4 -9.63 39.34 -39.93
C LEU A 4 -10.02 38.90 -38.50
N SER A 5 -11.11 38.14 -38.38
CA SER A 5 -11.45 37.44 -37.13
C SER A 5 -10.45 36.33 -36.90
N LEU A 6 -9.54 36.51 -35.97
CA LEU A 6 -8.60 35.47 -35.53
C LEU A 6 -9.39 34.50 -34.64
N ILE A 7 -9.84 33.39 -35.22
CA ILE A 7 -10.44 32.28 -34.42
C ILE A 7 -9.26 31.52 -33.82
N ALA A 8 -8.98 31.77 -32.54
CA ALA A 8 -8.05 30.96 -31.77
C ALA A 8 -8.72 29.61 -31.48
N THR A 9 -8.28 28.58 -32.17
CA THR A 9 -8.67 27.21 -31.85
C THR A 9 -7.97 26.80 -30.55
N VAL A 10 -8.70 26.77 -29.45
CA VAL A 10 -8.20 26.21 -28.19
C VAL A 10 -8.15 24.70 -28.36
N VAL A 11 -6.96 24.15 -28.56
CA VAL A 11 -6.75 22.71 -28.51
C VAL A 11 -6.82 22.32 -27.03
N MET A 12 -7.95 21.75 -26.62
CA MET A 12 -8.09 21.14 -25.29
C MET A 12 -7.23 19.88 -25.29
N ALA A 13 -6.15 19.86 -24.53
CA ALA A 13 -5.40 18.65 -24.27
C ALA A 13 -6.30 17.69 -23.47
N ASN A 14 -6.35 16.43 -23.91
CA ASN A 14 -7.06 15.40 -23.14
C ASN A 14 -6.33 15.17 -21.81
N PRO A 15 -7.08 14.97 -20.71
CA PRO A 15 -6.48 14.65 -19.42
C PRO A 15 -5.71 13.33 -19.52
N THR A 16 -4.53 13.30 -18.89
CA THR A 16 -3.68 12.10 -18.86
C THR A 16 -3.30 11.76 -17.44
N ILE A 17 -3.22 10.46 -17.17
CA ILE A 17 -2.73 9.91 -15.90
C ILE A 17 -1.72 8.83 -16.25
N THR A 18 -0.52 8.91 -15.69
CA THR A 18 0.50 7.87 -15.77
C THR A 18 0.92 7.46 -14.38
N MET A 19 1.24 6.18 -14.20
CA MET A 19 1.78 5.64 -12.95
C MET A 19 3.26 5.33 -13.18
N ASN A 20 4.09 5.56 -12.17
CA ASN A 20 5.54 5.32 -12.25
C ASN A 20 5.90 3.82 -12.21
N GLN A 21 4.94 2.96 -11.88
CA GLN A 21 5.11 1.51 -11.77
C GLN A 21 3.80 0.80 -12.11
N ASP A 22 3.89 -0.45 -12.51
CA ASP A 22 2.75 -1.31 -12.88
C ASP A 22 2.53 -2.45 -11.88
N GLN A 23 3.58 -2.82 -11.11
CA GLN A 23 3.53 -3.91 -10.15
C GLN A 23 4.33 -3.58 -8.88
N LEU A 24 3.80 -4.02 -7.73
CA LEU A 24 4.43 -3.94 -6.42
C LEU A 24 4.22 -5.23 -5.64
N THR A 25 5.21 -5.57 -4.84
CA THR A 25 5.09 -6.66 -3.85
C THR A 25 5.46 -6.12 -2.47
N THR A 26 4.62 -6.45 -1.47
CA THR A 26 4.82 -5.99 -0.10
C THR A 26 4.37 -7.04 0.91
N GLN A 27 4.55 -6.75 2.18
CA GLN A 27 4.02 -7.54 3.29
C GLN A 27 2.95 -6.77 4.04
N LEU A 28 2.04 -7.50 4.66
CA LEU A 28 1.00 -6.95 5.52
C LEU A 28 1.60 -5.99 6.57
N GLY A 29 1.02 -4.80 6.66
CA GLY A 29 1.43 -3.75 7.59
C GLY A 29 2.59 -2.88 7.12
N GLN A 30 3.13 -3.09 5.92
CA GLN A 30 4.14 -2.20 5.34
C GLN A 30 3.48 -1.02 4.63
N THR A 31 4.12 0.14 4.74
CA THR A 31 3.76 1.34 3.99
C THR A 31 4.38 1.30 2.60
N LEU A 32 3.62 1.71 1.61
CA LEU A 32 3.96 1.80 0.21
C LEU A 32 3.75 3.21 -0.29
N THR A 33 4.53 3.63 -1.27
CA THR A 33 4.30 4.86 -2.01
C THR A 33 4.12 4.53 -3.50
N VAL A 34 3.05 5.06 -4.08
CA VAL A 34 2.79 5.02 -5.51
C VAL A 34 2.78 6.45 -6.03
N GLU A 35 3.55 6.71 -7.07
CA GLU A 35 3.59 8.02 -7.71
C GLU A 35 2.75 8.00 -8.98
N SER A 36 2.01 9.07 -9.19
CA SER A 36 1.29 9.33 -10.44
C SER A 36 1.63 10.69 -10.98
N VAL A 37 1.64 10.81 -12.30
CA VAL A 37 1.77 12.09 -12.99
C VAL A 37 0.46 12.35 -13.73
N VAL A 38 -0.14 13.49 -13.43
CA VAL A 38 -1.44 13.90 -13.94
C VAL A 38 -1.31 15.21 -14.71
N SER A 39 -1.93 15.27 -15.88
CA SER A 39 -2.05 16.50 -16.68
C SER A 39 -3.50 16.77 -17.00
N GLU A 40 -3.97 18.00 -16.71
CA GLU A 40 -5.34 18.44 -16.94
C GLU A 40 -5.37 19.90 -17.38
N SER A 41 -6.26 20.24 -18.30
CA SER A 41 -6.42 21.61 -18.81
C SER A 41 -7.14 22.54 -17.83
N GLY A 42 -8.03 21.99 -17.01
CA GLY A 42 -8.79 22.67 -15.95
C GLY A 42 -8.41 22.20 -14.56
N PRO A 43 -8.93 22.84 -13.51
CA PRO A 43 -8.75 22.35 -12.15
C PRO A 43 -9.52 21.05 -11.95
N ALA A 44 -8.89 20.09 -11.26
CA ALA A 44 -9.46 18.77 -11.00
C ALA A 44 -9.09 18.25 -9.59
N ILE A 45 -9.69 17.14 -9.20
CA ILE A 45 -9.33 16.37 -8.03
C ILE A 45 -8.89 14.99 -8.51
N ALA A 46 -7.73 14.56 -8.09
CA ALA A 46 -7.28 13.18 -8.24
C ALA A 46 -7.74 12.39 -7.02
N HIS A 47 -8.35 11.21 -7.25
CA HIS A 47 -8.85 10.31 -6.22
C HIS A 47 -8.17 8.95 -6.36
N LEU A 48 -7.53 8.48 -5.28
CA LEU A 48 -6.97 7.14 -5.21
C LEU A 48 -8.08 6.11 -5.04
N ASN A 49 -7.93 4.95 -5.68
CA ASN A 49 -8.85 3.82 -5.53
C ASN A 49 -8.06 2.54 -5.34
N VAL A 50 -8.58 1.65 -4.50
CA VAL A 50 -8.06 0.30 -4.27
C VAL A 50 -9.19 -0.69 -4.49
N VAL A 51 -8.94 -1.73 -5.28
CA VAL A 51 -9.87 -2.83 -5.49
C VAL A 51 -9.18 -4.16 -5.25
N SER A 52 -9.87 -5.09 -4.59
CA SER A 52 -9.38 -6.46 -4.44
C SER A 52 -9.64 -7.26 -5.71
N LEU A 53 -8.64 -8.00 -6.16
CA LEU A 53 -8.74 -8.96 -7.26
C LEU A 53 -9.19 -10.35 -6.77
N ASP A 54 -9.16 -10.59 -5.46
CA ASP A 54 -9.55 -11.85 -4.81
C ASP A 54 -10.97 -11.80 -4.22
N GLY A 55 -11.73 -10.71 -4.47
CA GLY A 55 -13.10 -10.54 -4.01
C GLY A 55 -13.24 -10.21 -2.52
N VAL A 56 -12.17 -9.80 -1.86
CA VAL A 56 -12.19 -9.32 -0.47
C VAL A 56 -12.70 -7.87 -0.44
N TYR A 57 -13.52 -7.54 0.55
CA TYR A 57 -13.93 -6.14 0.76
C TYR A 57 -12.70 -5.29 1.13
N VAL A 58 -12.60 -4.12 0.51
CA VAL A 58 -11.54 -3.15 0.78
C VAL A 58 -12.20 -1.84 1.17
N ASP A 59 -11.83 -1.32 2.33
CA ASP A 59 -12.11 0.05 2.73
C ASP A 59 -10.86 0.89 2.48
N LEU A 60 -10.97 1.89 1.63
CA LEU A 60 -9.82 2.72 1.25
C LEU A 60 -9.30 3.54 2.44
N GLU A 61 -10.17 3.95 3.34
CA GLU A 61 -9.81 4.73 4.53
C GLU A 61 -8.95 3.93 5.52
N ASP A 62 -9.05 2.58 5.48
CA ASP A 62 -8.16 1.71 6.26
C ASP A 62 -6.74 1.68 5.67
N TRP A 63 -6.58 1.96 4.38
CA TRP A 63 -5.29 1.90 3.68
C TRP A 63 -4.56 3.23 3.69
N THR A 64 -5.28 4.35 3.59
CA THR A 64 -4.69 5.69 3.54
C THR A 64 -5.63 6.75 4.10
N GLN A 65 -5.04 7.82 4.63
CA GLN A 65 -5.78 9.00 5.06
C GLN A 65 -5.97 10.00 3.91
N ASP A 66 -5.05 10.00 2.94
CA ASP A 66 -5.03 10.95 1.82
C ASP A 66 -5.59 10.31 0.55
N VAL A 67 -6.91 10.18 0.50
CA VAL A 67 -7.62 9.59 -0.66
C VAL A 67 -7.78 10.56 -1.83
N THR A 68 -7.59 11.86 -1.62
CA THR A 68 -7.78 12.89 -2.67
C THR A 68 -6.68 13.93 -2.65
N GLN A 69 -6.27 14.38 -3.83
CA GLN A 69 -5.30 15.47 -3.99
C GLN A 69 -5.76 16.45 -5.08
N PRO A 70 -5.55 17.78 -4.90
CA PRO A 70 -5.92 18.77 -5.91
C PRO A 70 -4.93 18.76 -7.07
N VAL A 71 -5.47 18.88 -8.29
CA VAL A 71 -4.70 18.99 -9.52
C VAL A 71 -4.91 20.40 -10.10
N PRO A 72 -3.88 21.25 -10.13
CA PRO A 72 -3.97 22.58 -10.72
C PRO A 72 -4.14 22.53 -12.23
N ALA A 73 -4.87 23.50 -12.77
CA ALA A 73 -5.10 23.64 -14.20
C ALA A 73 -3.81 23.89 -15.01
N GLY A 74 -3.76 23.30 -16.20
CA GLY A 74 -2.81 23.65 -17.26
C GLY A 74 -1.36 23.29 -17.01
N ARG A 75 -1.07 22.37 -16.08
CA ARG A 75 0.29 21.86 -15.82
C ARG A 75 0.29 20.39 -15.45
N GLU A 76 1.39 19.74 -15.74
CA GLU A 76 1.68 18.41 -15.24
C GLU A 76 1.97 18.49 -13.74
N THR A 77 1.36 17.59 -12.96
CA THR A 77 1.45 17.53 -11.52
C THR A 77 1.80 16.12 -11.09
N GLN A 78 2.90 15.98 -10.35
CA GLN A 78 3.25 14.73 -9.68
C GLN A 78 2.49 14.65 -8.36
N LEU A 79 1.90 13.48 -8.09
CA LEU A 79 1.15 13.17 -6.89
C LEU A 79 1.73 11.90 -6.27
N ASP A 80 2.04 11.98 -4.98
CA ASP A 80 2.59 10.87 -4.20
C ASP A 80 1.47 10.33 -3.29
N TRP A 81 1.23 9.01 -3.38
CA TRP A 81 0.19 8.33 -2.64
C TRP A 81 0.83 7.35 -1.66
N GLU A 82 0.76 7.68 -0.38
CA GLU A 82 1.23 6.81 0.69
C GLU A 82 0.06 6.02 1.26
N PHE A 83 0.22 4.70 1.37
CA PHE A 83 -0.79 3.83 1.94
C PHE A 83 -0.17 2.59 2.59
N GLN A 84 -0.89 2.00 3.54
CA GLN A 84 -0.48 0.81 4.26
C GLN A 84 -1.29 -0.40 3.82
N ALA A 85 -0.61 -1.50 3.50
CA ALA A 85 -1.27 -2.76 3.17
C ALA A 85 -1.89 -3.39 4.42
N VAL A 86 -3.21 -3.37 4.55
CA VAL A 86 -3.94 -3.86 5.73
C VAL A 86 -4.54 -5.25 5.57
N ASN A 87 -4.59 -5.79 4.35
CA ASN A 87 -5.07 -7.13 4.04
C ASN A 87 -4.08 -7.87 3.13
N PRO A 88 -3.84 -9.17 3.32
CA PRO A 88 -3.08 -9.98 2.37
C PRO A 88 -3.95 -10.29 1.15
N GLY A 89 -3.31 -10.48 -0.02
CA GLY A 89 -4.00 -10.80 -1.28
C GLY A 89 -3.47 -10.02 -2.48
N HIS A 90 -4.29 -9.97 -3.53
CA HIS A 90 -3.98 -9.26 -4.76
C HIS A 90 -4.92 -8.07 -4.95
N PHE A 91 -4.34 -6.91 -5.22
CA PHE A 91 -5.08 -5.65 -5.33
C PHE A 91 -4.66 -4.90 -6.58
N ALA A 92 -5.54 -4.03 -7.05
CA ALA A 92 -5.23 -3.03 -8.06
C ALA A 92 -5.47 -1.64 -7.45
N VAL A 93 -4.46 -0.79 -7.56
CA VAL A 93 -4.52 0.62 -7.14
C VAL A 93 -4.48 1.48 -8.39
N TYR A 94 -5.36 2.45 -8.48
CA TYR A 94 -5.41 3.38 -9.61
C TYR A 94 -5.95 4.74 -9.19
N VAL A 95 -5.62 5.76 -9.96
CA VAL A 95 -6.07 7.13 -9.75
C VAL A 95 -7.21 7.44 -10.71
N VAL A 96 -8.26 8.07 -10.21
CA VAL A 96 -9.34 8.64 -11.02
C VAL A 96 -9.25 10.16 -10.94
N LEU A 97 -9.18 10.81 -12.09
CA LEU A 97 -9.25 12.26 -12.20
C LEU A 97 -10.71 12.70 -12.32
N ILE A 98 -11.10 13.63 -11.46
CA ILE A 98 -12.42 14.21 -11.37
C ILE A 98 -12.30 15.69 -11.79
N PRO A 99 -12.43 16.03 -13.08
CA PRO A 99 -12.38 17.40 -13.53
C PRO A 99 -13.63 18.17 -13.09
N GLN A 100 -13.52 19.48 -12.94
CA GLN A 100 -14.70 20.31 -12.65
C GLN A 100 -15.77 20.25 -13.75
N ASN A 101 -15.33 20.09 -14.99
CA ASN A 101 -16.20 19.94 -16.16
C ASN A 101 -15.66 18.81 -17.03
N GLY A 102 -16.52 17.87 -17.42
CA GLY A 102 -16.14 16.77 -18.29
C GLY A 102 -16.37 15.39 -17.68
N ALA A 103 -15.84 14.37 -18.32
CA ALA A 103 -15.96 12.98 -17.89
C ALA A 103 -14.82 12.62 -16.92
N LEU A 104 -15.09 11.66 -16.02
CA LEU A 104 -14.07 11.05 -15.18
C LEU A 104 -13.04 10.32 -16.06
N VAL A 105 -11.78 10.39 -15.68
CA VAL A 105 -10.68 9.68 -16.34
C VAL A 105 -10.00 8.78 -15.35
N ALA A 106 -9.99 7.47 -15.61
CA ALA A 106 -9.26 6.50 -14.82
C ALA A 106 -7.87 6.27 -15.40
N GLY A 107 -6.86 6.30 -14.54
CA GLY A 107 -5.49 5.95 -14.88
C GLY A 107 -5.27 4.44 -14.97
N PRO A 108 -4.09 4.01 -15.44
CA PRO A 108 -3.72 2.60 -15.46
C PRO A 108 -3.59 2.05 -14.02
N PRO A 109 -3.95 0.77 -13.79
CA PRO A 109 -3.82 0.16 -12.49
C PRO A 109 -2.37 -0.23 -12.18
N VAL A 110 -1.98 -0.12 -10.91
CA VAL A 110 -0.79 -0.74 -10.33
C VAL A 110 -1.23 -1.99 -9.59
N HIS A 111 -0.70 -3.15 -9.99
CA HIS A 111 -1.02 -4.42 -9.35
C HIS A 111 -0.16 -4.63 -8.11
N ILE A 112 -0.80 -4.88 -6.97
CA ILE A 112 -0.11 -5.06 -5.69
C ILE A 112 -0.36 -6.46 -5.15
N THR A 113 0.73 -7.16 -4.84
CA THR A 113 0.68 -8.44 -4.13
C THR A 113 1.10 -8.22 -2.68
N VAL A 114 0.19 -8.46 -1.74
CA VAL A 114 0.43 -8.35 -0.31
C VAL A 114 0.58 -9.75 0.29
N SER A 115 1.79 -10.09 0.74
CA SER A 115 2.05 -11.34 1.43
C SER A 115 1.64 -11.24 2.91
N PRO A 116 1.14 -12.33 3.53
CA PRO A 116 0.92 -12.39 4.96
C PRO A 116 2.23 -12.07 5.72
N ARG A 117 2.10 -11.45 6.88
CA ARG A 117 3.26 -11.25 7.76
C ARG A 117 3.73 -12.61 8.24
N GLN A 118 4.99 -12.92 8.03
CA GLN A 118 5.59 -14.13 8.61
C GLN A 118 5.67 -13.95 10.12
N THR A 119 4.84 -14.64 10.86
CA THR A 119 5.03 -14.81 12.29
C THR A 119 6.12 -15.83 12.49
N LEU A 120 7.10 -15.53 13.35
CA LEU A 120 8.07 -16.54 13.76
C LEU A 120 7.30 -17.73 14.32
N ASP A 121 7.48 -18.87 13.68
CA ASP A 121 6.96 -20.13 14.22
C ASP A 121 7.71 -20.43 15.54
N THR A 122 7.07 -20.15 16.66
CA THR A 122 7.61 -20.42 17.99
C THR A 122 7.56 -21.90 18.36
N GLY A 123 7.08 -22.77 17.46
CA GLY A 123 6.96 -24.21 17.70
C GLY A 123 8.27 -24.91 18.10
N GLY A 124 9.41 -24.35 17.63
CA GLY A 124 10.74 -24.83 18.03
C GLY A 124 11.26 -24.27 19.36
N ALA A 125 10.76 -23.13 19.85
CA ALA A 125 11.23 -22.50 21.07
C ALA A 125 10.61 -23.11 22.36
N LEU A 126 9.39 -23.62 22.27
CA LEU A 126 8.67 -24.21 23.38
C LEU A 126 9.40 -25.44 23.99
N PRO A 127 9.88 -26.44 23.24
CA PRO A 127 10.61 -27.56 23.80
C PRO A 127 11.92 -27.14 24.47
N VAL A 128 12.61 -26.13 23.95
CA VAL A 128 13.84 -25.58 24.54
C VAL A 128 13.56 -24.84 25.84
N ALA A 129 12.50 -24.04 25.89
CA ALA A 129 12.10 -23.31 27.10
C ALA A 129 11.71 -24.24 28.26
N ILE A 130 11.20 -25.42 28.00
CA ILE A 130 10.86 -26.43 29.02
C ILE A 130 12.06 -27.32 29.36
N ALA A 131 12.87 -27.71 28.38
CA ALA A 131 13.98 -28.65 28.59
C ALA A 131 15.08 -28.07 29.48
N VAL A 132 15.43 -26.79 29.39
CA VAL A 132 16.50 -26.18 30.19
C VAL A 132 16.18 -26.14 31.68
N PRO A 133 15.01 -25.68 32.14
CA PRO A 133 14.63 -25.73 33.57
C PRO A 133 14.55 -27.16 34.11
N ALA A 134 14.01 -28.10 33.31
CA ALA A 134 13.92 -29.51 33.70
C ALA A 134 15.28 -30.16 33.94
N LEU A 135 16.26 -29.91 33.08
CA LEU A 135 17.63 -30.42 33.22
C LEU A 135 18.32 -29.81 34.45
N LEU A 136 18.15 -28.53 34.71
CA LEU A 136 18.70 -27.86 35.91
C LEU A 136 18.07 -28.39 37.19
N GLY A 137 16.77 -28.63 37.19
CA GLY A 137 16.05 -29.23 38.32
C GLY A 137 16.52 -30.66 38.60
N ALA A 138 16.70 -31.51 37.58
CA ALA A 138 17.20 -32.85 37.72
C ALA A 138 18.66 -32.88 38.27
N ALA A 139 19.52 -31.99 37.79
CA ALA A 139 20.92 -31.86 38.26
C ALA A 139 20.98 -31.47 39.71
N ALA A 140 20.13 -30.52 40.18
CA ALA A 140 20.03 -30.11 41.55
C ALA A 140 19.54 -31.22 42.48
N LEU A 141 18.57 -32.04 42.04
CA LEU A 141 18.05 -33.19 42.79
C LEU A 141 19.09 -34.28 42.96
N ILE A 142 19.81 -34.64 41.92
CA ILE A 142 20.91 -35.62 41.94
C ILE A 142 22.01 -35.13 42.88
N GLY A 143 22.36 -33.86 42.85
CA GLY A 143 23.35 -33.27 43.76
C GLY A 143 22.94 -33.37 45.24
N ARG A 144 21.66 -33.16 45.59
CA ARG A 144 21.12 -33.34 46.94
C ARG A 144 21.15 -34.79 47.40
N LEU A 145 20.74 -35.73 46.56
CA LEU A 145 20.75 -37.16 46.89
C LEU A 145 22.15 -37.68 47.13
N ARG A 146 23.13 -37.28 46.34
CA ARG A 146 24.55 -37.66 46.58
C ARG A 146 25.13 -37.11 47.88
N ARG A 147 24.72 -35.94 48.31
CA ARG A 147 25.14 -35.37 49.61
C ARG A 147 24.50 -36.12 50.80
N ALA A 148 23.22 -36.46 50.69
CA ALA A 148 22.54 -37.23 51.73
C ALA A 148 23.08 -38.68 51.88
N ALA A 149 23.60 -39.30 50.84
CA ALA A 149 24.21 -40.63 50.88
C ALA A 149 25.63 -40.65 51.44
N ARG A 150 26.24 -39.51 51.69
CA ARG A 150 27.60 -39.38 52.23
C ARG A 150 27.65 -38.91 53.70
N ALA A 151 26.49 -38.57 54.29
CA ALA A 151 26.31 -38.25 55.70
C ALA A 151 25.79 -39.47 56.47
#